data_347cd4f0c355ab5109d83207d848f4ed
#
_entry.id   347cd4f0c355ab5109d83207d848f4ed
#
_cell.length_a   1.000
_cell.length_b   1.000
_cell.length_c   1.000
_cell.angle_alpha   90.00
_cell.angle_beta   90.00
_cell.angle_gamma   90.00
#
_symmetry.space_group_name_H-M   'P 1'
#
loop_
_entity.id
_entity.type
_entity.pdbx_description
1 polymer ?
#
loop_
_entity_poly.entity_id
_entity_poly.type
_entity_poly.pdbx_seq_one_letter_code
_entity_poly.pdbx_strand_id
1 'polypeptide(L)'
;MEQRGRLWLVAGIVLVIVAVLSNAPGLDTTLLLSVDEGGQAPWGSARTVDPLANDPNSSTALTQAVWLDPLGLGVLGVRLVGLASLAVLAWALGSLPRWRDPEASWSPWLASIVLLHPGMLFAVGRGYSEPLGTLLGGVMLLTPLHPALFGRIRSGKPRTGAAMLAIIVAVSISTAAAAALLAVKGLNPWWAMGWAMYLIGWCDPIGFGEWKASDATRRGAVGWFVLAMVFGLAAAGLLGVGSVSEARGGWWWWSFLPFAVFDVLGLYLLVGAGLWAFLGKDAMAFNKAEGAMELLAVCGFLVGLLSAYVAALWAVEGQAWDLAWWKTMVVLGNNGRHGMVLLPAAVWLIVHLQGEAPLPTDRLQRAFVLLLPLALLAAAHGQTLWTDDAAEAALEHLEEGDDLLLIHDPTLAVHWLYTMHPVLSEQGSDGLVGHWRAPDAGWEDELLNGTVLPDRGDLSSVAVIVVAPDLDVTLEGWVEAETGEAPWMNGGGTWRVLVAEANP
;
A
#
# COMPACT_ATOMS: atom_id res chain seq x y z
N MET A 1 7.43 31.99 -12.65
CA MET A 1 6.82 31.01 -11.71
C MET A 1 6.53 29.68 -12.40
N GLU A 2 5.95 29.66 -13.56
CA GLU A 2 5.64 28.43 -14.31
C GLU A 2 6.88 27.60 -14.68
N GLN A 3 7.98 28.24 -15.10
CA GLN A 3 9.23 27.55 -15.42
C GLN A 3 9.80 26.76 -14.24
N ARG A 4 9.73 27.29 -13.01
CA ARG A 4 10.17 26.56 -11.81
C ARG A 4 9.29 25.34 -11.51
N GLY A 5 7.96 25.46 -11.70
CA GLY A 5 7.06 24.33 -11.58
C GLY A 5 7.37 23.21 -12.56
N ARG A 6 7.72 23.55 -13.79
CA ARG A 6 8.16 22.57 -14.82
C ARG A 6 9.47 21.88 -14.45
N LEU A 7 10.41 22.59 -13.79
CA LEU A 7 11.64 21.96 -13.30
C LEU A 7 11.35 20.91 -12.22
N TRP A 8 10.45 21.21 -11.28
CA TRP A 8 10.04 20.22 -10.26
C TRP A 8 9.29 19.04 -10.88
N LEU A 9 8.47 19.27 -11.89
CA LEU A 9 7.81 18.20 -12.65
C LEU A 9 8.85 17.26 -13.29
N VAL A 10 9.85 17.82 -13.97
CA VAL A 10 10.94 17.04 -14.58
C VAL A 10 11.73 16.28 -13.51
N ALA A 11 12.07 16.94 -12.39
CA ALA A 11 12.75 16.29 -11.28
C ALA A 11 11.94 15.10 -10.75
N GLY A 12 10.62 15.25 -10.55
CA GLY A 12 9.74 14.17 -10.16
C GLY A 12 9.72 13.01 -11.16
N ILE A 13 9.64 13.28 -12.45
CA ILE A 13 9.68 12.25 -13.50
C ILE A 13 11.03 11.48 -13.44
N VAL A 14 12.14 12.19 -13.29
CA VAL A 14 13.47 11.55 -13.18
C VAL A 14 13.53 10.64 -11.96
N LEU A 15 13.02 11.11 -10.80
CA LEU A 15 13.00 10.30 -9.59
C LEU A 15 12.11 9.06 -9.71
N VAL A 16 10.99 9.16 -10.41
CA VAL A 16 10.13 7.99 -10.70
C VAL A 16 10.89 6.96 -11.56
N ILE A 17 11.60 7.41 -12.58
CA ILE A 17 12.42 6.52 -13.42
C ILE A 17 13.52 5.85 -12.57
N VAL A 18 14.22 6.63 -11.74
CA VAL A 18 15.24 6.09 -10.83
C VAL A 18 14.62 5.07 -9.88
N ALA A 19 13.45 5.35 -9.30
CA ALA A 19 12.79 4.44 -8.37
C ALA A 19 12.49 3.08 -9.02
N VAL A 20 12.00 3.08 -10.26
CA VAL A 20 11.68 1.83 -10.98
C VAL A 20 12.93 1.04 -11.37
N LEU A 21 14.03 1.74 -11.71
CA LEU A 21 15.25 1.08 -12.20
C LEU A 21 16.18 0.63 -11.08
N SER A 22 16.09 1.23 -9.89
CA SER A 22 17.07 1.01 -8.80
C SER A 22 16.58 0.09 -7.69
N ASN A 23 15.32 -0.35 -7.71
CA ASN A 23 14.78 -1.13 -6.59
C ASN A 23 14.23 -2.48 -7.05
N ALA A 24 14.46 -3.50 -6.24
CA ALA A 24 13.80 -4.79 -6.35
C ALA A 24 12.28 -4.67 -6.02
N PRO A 25 11.45 -5.61 -6.50
CA PRO A 25 10.06 -5.74 -6.07
C PRO A 25 9.98 -5.90 -4.55
N GLY A 26 8.90 -5.40 -3.95
CA GLY A 26 8.68 -5.57 -2.52
C GLY A 26 8.12 -6.95 -2.17
N LEU A 27 8.20 -7.32 -0.91
CA LEU A 27 7.70 -8.60 -0.39
C LEU A 27 6.24 -8.88 -0.80
N ASP A 28 5.34 -7.90 -0.60
CA ASP A 28 3.93 -8.04 -0.97
C ASP A 28 3.73 -8.27 -2.49
N THR A 29 4.59 -7.69 -3.31
CA THR A 29 4.52 -7.82 -4.77
C THR A 29 5.01 -9.19 -5.22
N THR A 30 6.10 -9.69 -4.67
CA THR A 30 6.62 -11.02 -4.98
C THR A 30 5.68 -12.11 -4.51
N LEU A 31 5.10 -11.98 -3.31
CA LEU A 31 4.08 -12.90 -2.81
C LEU A 31 2.87 -12.95 -3.75
N LEU A 32 2.38 -11.78 -4.21
CA LEU A 32 1.27 -11.71 -5.16
C LEU A 32 1.55 -12.44 -6.48
N LEU A 33 2.75 -12.24 -7.02
CA LEU A 33 3.16 -12.82 -8.31
C LEU A 33 3.49 -14.32 -8.21
N SER A 34 3.74 -14.84 -7.01
CA SER A 34 4.04 -16.26 -6.78
C SER A 34 2.80 -17.14 -6.67
N VAL A 35 1.61 -16.59 -6.77
CA VAL A 35 0.35 -17.33 -6.69
C VAL A 35 -0.17 -17.63 -8.09
N ASP A 36 -0.41 -18.91 -8.40
CA ASP A 36 -0.93 -19.34 -9.70
C ASP A 36 -2.38 -18.89 -9.96
N GLU A 37 -2.89 -19.13 -11.18
CA GLU A 37 -4.25 -18.79 -11.58
C GLU A 37 -5.33 -19.48 -10.73
N GLY A 38 -5.02 -20.60 -10.09
CA GLY A 38 -5.89 -21.31 -9.15
C GLY A 38 -5.82 -20.76 -7.73
N GLY A 39 -4.98 -19.75 -7.48
CA GLY A 39 -4.69 -19.23 -6.14
C GLY A 39 -3.86 -20.21 -5.33
N GLN A 40 -3.14 -21.10 -5.98
CA GLN A 40 -2.31 -22.11 -5.34
C GLN A 40 -0.87 -21.63 -5.25
N ALA A 41 -0.25 -21.86 -4.09
CA ALA A 41 1.18 -21.69 -3.99
C ALA A 41 1.87 -22.69 -4.92
N PRO A 42 2.87 -22.26 -5.70
CA PRO A 42 3.60 -23.16 -6.60
C PRO A 42 4.33 -24.26 -5.83
N TRP A 43 4.56 -24.11 -4.54
CA TRP A 43 5.41 -24.97 -3.75
C TRP A 43 4.65 -25.65 -2.60
N GLY A 44 4.37 -26.92 -2.77
CA GLY A 44 3.92 -27.96 -1.84
C GLY A 44 3.43 -27.50 -0.45
N SER A 45 4.20 -27.79 0.56
CA SER A 45 3.83 -27.54 1.97
C SER A 45 3.83 -26.07 2.41
N ALA A 46 4.40 -25.17 1.62
CA ALA A 46 4.35 -23.74 1.92
C ALA A 46 2.90 -23.24 2.02
N ARG A 47 1.99 -23.90 1.32
CA ARG A 47 0.57 -23.56 1.25
C ARG A 47 -0.22 -23.90 2.52
N THR A 48 0.14 -24.95 3.22
CA THR A 48 -0.71 -25.53 4.27
C THR A 48 -0.55 -24.89 5.64
N VAL A 49 0.45 -24.03 5.84
CA VAL A 49 0.87 -23.60 7.19
C VAL A 49 0.97 -22.08 7.35
N ASP A 50 0.54 -21.29 6.35
CA ASP A 50 0.54 -19.84 6.51
C ASP A 50 -0.67 -19.36 7.32
N PRO A 51 -0.49 -18.97 8.59
CA PRO A 51 -1.57 -18.40 9.38
C PRO A 51 -2.00 -17.01 8.89
N LEU A 52 -1.20 -16.37 8.02
CA LEU A 52 -1.49 -15.05 7.44
C LEU A 52 -2.16 -15.17 6.09
N ALA A 53 -1.89 -16.19 5.33
CA ALA A 53 -2.66 -16.56 4.16
C ALA A 53 -4.00 -17.14 4.62
N ASN A 54 -4.93 -16.27 4.90
CA ASN A 54 -6.31 -16.66 5.05
C ASN A 54 -6.73 -17.39 3.79
N ASP A 55 -6.69 -18.72 3.82
CA ASP A 55 -7.03 -19.57 2.70
C ASP A 55 -6.36 -19.12 1.38
N PRO A 56 -5.30 -19.81 0.93
CA PRO A 56 -4.67 -19.54 -0.37
C PRO A 56 -5.63 -19.73 -1.54
N ASN A 57 -6.76 -20.41 -1.33
CA ASN A 57 -7.89 -20.38 -2.27
C ASN A 57 -8.73 -19.09 -2.11
N SER A 58 -8.39 -18.20 -1.16
CA SER A 58 -9.06 -16.94 -1.11
C SER A 58 -8.78 -16.20 -2.42
N SER A 59 -9.84 -15.81 -3.08
CA SER A 59 -9.83 -15.01 -4.29
C SER A 59 -9.12 -13.64 -4.16
N THR A 60 -8.50 -13.36 -3.02
CA THR A 60 -7.87 -12.07 -2.72
C THR A 60 -6.60 -11.84 -3.52
N ALA A 61 -5.68 -12.79 -3.52
CA ALA A 61 -4.44 -12.65 -4.28
C ALA A 61 -4.73 -12.62 -5.79
N LEU A 62 -5.59 -13.51 -6.29
CA LEU A 62 -6.06 -13.48 -7.68
C LEU A 62 -6.77 -12.16 -8.02
N THR A 63 -7.61 -11.66 -7.13
CA THR A 63 -8.31 -10.39 -7.35
C THR A 63 -7.32 -9.24 -7.40
N GLN A 64 -6.30 -9.24 -6.57
CA GLN A 64 -5.23 -8.24 -6.61
C GLN A 64 -4.39 -8.35 -7.88
N ALA A 65 -4.02 -9.57 -8.29
CA ALA A 65 -3.24 -9.81 -9.50
C ALA A 65 -3.94 -9.29 -10.76
N VAL A 66 -5.25 -9.54 -10.90
CA VAL A 66 -6.05 -9.02 -12.03
C VAL A 66 -5.97 -7.50 -12.16
N TRP A 67 -5.90 -6.77 -11.04
CA TRP A 67 -5.82 -5.32 -11.05
C TRP A 67 -4.40 -4.79 -11.20
N LEU A 68 -3.42 -5.47 -10.62
CA LEU A 68 -2.04 -5.00 -10.57
C LEU A 68 -1.21 -5.51 -11.75
N ASP A 69 -1.52 -6.69 -12.26
CA ASP A 69 -0.89 -7.27 -13.45
C ASP A 69 -1.93 -7.83 -14.44
N PRO A 70 -2.78 -6.97 -15.02
CA PRO A 70 -3.85 -7.42 -15.92
C PRO A 70 -3.36 -8.06 -17.22
N LEU A 71 -2.08 -7.94 -17.53
CA LEU A 71 -1.48 -8.48 -18.76
C LEU A 71 -0.63 -9.73 -18.51
N GLY A 72 -0.47 -10.16 -17.25
CA GLY A 72 0.35 -11.30 -16.90
C GLY A 72 1.83 -11.11 -17.23
N LEU A 73 2.35 -9.89 -17.07
CA LEU A 73 3.75 -9.54 -17.34
C LEU A 73 4.63 -9.55 -16.07
N GLY A 74 4.10 -10.06 -14.97
CA GLY A 74 4.81 -10.15 -13.70
C GLY A 74 5.18 -8.77 -13.14
N VAL A 75 6.40 -8.64 -12.65
CA VAL A 75 6.92 -7.38 -12.08
C VAL A 75 6.79 -6.22 -13.05
N LEU A 76 7.02 -6.44 -14.34
CA LEU A 76 6.89 -5.41 -15.37
C LEU A 76 5.43 -4.92 -15.46
N GLY A 77 4.45 -5.83 -15.43
CA GLY A 77 3.03 -5.50 -15.47
C GLY A 77 2.62 -4.62 -14.30
N VAL A 78 2.99 -5.01 -13.08
CA VAL A 78 2.71 -4.23 -11.86
C VAL A 78 3.33 -2.83 -11.92
N ARG A 79 4.59 -2.73 -12.40
CA ARG A 79 5.28 -1.43 -12.56
C ARG A 79 4.61 -0.55 -13.62
N LEU A 80 4.19 -1.12 -14.74
CA LEU A 80 3.47 -0.38 -15.78
C LEU A 80 2.13 0.18 -15.27
N VAL A 81 1.37 -0.61 -14.53
CA VAL A 81 0.12 -0.15 -13.89
C VAL A 81 0.40 0.96 -12.88
N GLY A 82 1.45 0.82 -12.07
CA GLY A 82 1.89 1.85 -11.11
C GLY A 82 2.26 3.15 -11.81
N LEU A 83 3.08 3.09 -12.87
CA LEU A 83 3.50 4.25 -13.67
C LEU A 83 2.31 4.92 -14.37
N ALA A 84 1.42 4.15 -14.99
CA ALA A 84 0.22 4.68 -15.65
C ALA A 84 -0.68 5.39 -14.63
N SER A 85 -0.91 4.77 -13.48
CA SER A 85 -1.70 5.35 -12.39
C SER A 85 -1.10 6.66 -11.88
N LEU A 86 0.22 6.71 -11.71
CA LEU A 86 0.94 7.90 -11.27
C LEU A 86 0.87 9.03 -12.31
N ALA A 87 0.98 8.69 -13.60
CA ALA A 87 0.85 9.67 -14.69
C ALA A 87 -0.57 10.27 -14.74
N VAL A 88 -1.60 9.45 -14.63
CA VAL A 88 -3.00 9.91 -14.57
C VAL A 88 -3.25 10.76 -13.33
N LEU A 89 -2.73 10.36 -12.17
CA LEU A 89 -2.81 11.17 -10.93
C LEU A 89 -2.15 12.54 -11.10
N ALA A 90 -0.92 12.59 -11.63
CA ALA A 90 -0.21 13.84 -11.86
C ALA A 90 -0.99 14.75 -12.81
N TRP A 91 -1.54 14.19 -13.88
CA TRP A 91 -2.39 14.93 -14.82
C TRP A 91 -3.67 15.44 -14.14
N ALA A 92 -4.36 14.61 -13.36
CA ALA A 92 -5.59 14.97 -12.67
C ALA A 92 -5.35 16.08 -11.63
N LEU A 93 -4.33 15.93 -10.78
CA LEU A 93 -3.98 16.95 -9.78
C LEU A 93 -3.58 18.27 -10.44
N GLY A 94 -2.79 18.23 -11.52
CA GLY A 94 -2.45 19.41 -12.30
C GLY A 94 -3.67 20.11 -12.92
N SER A 95 -4.75 19.38 -13.15
CA SER A 95 -6.00 19.87 -13.74
C SER A 95 -6.99 20.45 -12.72
N LEU A 96 -6.79 20.27 -11.42
CA LEU A 96 -7.71 20.74 -10.38
C LEU A 96 -8.06 22.24 -10.45
N PRO A 97 -7.14 23.17 -10.82
CA PRO A 97 -7.51 24.57 -10.97
C PRO A 97 -8.64 24.79 -11.99
N ARG A 98 -8.71 23.97 -13.05
CA ARG A 98 -9.77 24.03 -14.07
C ARG A 98 -11.16 23.65 -13.55
N TRP A 99 -11.23 22.94 -12.45
CA TRP A 99 -12.52 22.61 -11.84
C TRP A 99 -13.23 23.84 -11.28
N ARG A 100 -12.46 24.85 -11.01
CA ARG A 100 -12.90 26.13 -10.46
C ARG A 100 -13.02 27.22 -11.50
N ASP A 101 -12.01 27.32 -12.36
CA ASP A 101 -11.92 28.25 -13.48
C ASP A 101 -11.53 27.45 -14.74
N PRO A 102 -12.47 27.23 -15.68
CA PRO A 102 -12.19 26.47 -16.91
C PRO A 102 -11.05 27.05 -17.76
N GLU A 103 -10.78 28.37 -17.65
CA GLU A 103 -9.69 29.06 -18.36
C GLU A 103 -8.34 28.92 -17.63
N ALA A 104 -8.32 28.37 -16.41
CA ALA A 104 -7.10 28.19 -15.67
C ALA A 104 -6.14 27.24 -16.41
N SER A 105 -4.86 27.57 -16.39
CA SER A 105 -3.82 26.72 -16.94
C SER A 105 -3.61 25.47 -16.07
N TRP A 106 -3.14 24.38 -16.71
CA TRP A 106 -2.69 23.20 -15.99
C TRP A 106 -1.51 23.52 -15.06
N SER A 107 -1.52 23.01 -13.83
CA SER A 107 -0.53 23.35 -12.81
C SER A 107 0.57 22.30 -12.68
N PRO A 108 1.80 22.56 -13.14
CA PRO A 108 2.92 21.64 -12.92
C PRO A 108 3.27 21.50 -11.42
N TRP A 109 2.99 22.50 -10.60
CA TRP A 109 3.21 22.45 -9.15
C TRP A 109 2.36 21.39 -8.45
N LEU A 110 1.07 21.30 -8.79
CA LEU A 110 0.17 20.30 -8.22
C LEU A 110 0.49 18.90 -8.73
N ALA A 111 0.86 18.77 -9.99
CA ALA A 111 1.33 17.49 -10.54
C ALA A 111 2.61 16.99 -9.84
N SER A 112 3.52 17.90 -9.50
CA SER A 112 4.76 17.55 -8.81
C SER A 112 4.54 17.02 -7.39
N ILE A 113 3.41 17.35 -6.74
CA ILE A 113 3.09 16.85 -5.39
C ILE A 113 3.15 15.32 -5.33
N VAL A 114 2.53 14.66 -6.30
CA VAL A 114 2.47 13.19 -6.31
C VAL A 114 3.77 12.56 -6.83
N LEU A 115 4.46 13.22 -7.77
CA LEU A 115 5.70 12.70 -8.35
C LEU A 115 6.91 12.85 -7.43
N LEU A 116 6.90 13.81 -6.51
CA LEU A 116 7.96 14.05 -5.52
C LEU A 116 7.61 13.44 -4.15
N HIS A 117 6.43 12.81 -4.03
CA HIS A 117 6.00 12.23 -2.76
C HIS A 117 6.86 11.00 -2.43
N PRO A 118 7.62 10.99 -1.31
CA PRO A 118 8.51 9.87 -0.99
C PRO A 118 7.81 8.52 -0.94
N GLY A 119 6.60 8.46 -0.34
CA GLY A 119 5.80 7.23 -0.30
C GLY A 119 5.36 6.74 -1.67
N MET A 120 5.10 7.63 -2.65
CA MET A 120 4.79 7.23 -4.03
C MET A 120 6.03 6.72 -4.77
N LEU A 121 7.16 7.36 -4.58
CA LEU A 121 8.44 6.92 -5.16
C LEU A 121 8.82 5.54 -4.63
N PHE A 122 8.71 5.35 -3.32
CA PHE A 122 8.92 4.05 -2.69
C PHE A 122 7.97 2.98 -3.25
N ALA A 123 6.67 3.29 -3.31
CA ALA A 123 5.66 2.34 -3.75
C ALA A 123 5.81 1.95 -5.23
N VAL A 124 6.05 2.92 -6.13
CA VAL A 124 6.21 2.61 -7.56
C VAL A 124 7.50 1.85 -7.84
N GLY A 125 8.57 2.16 -7.11
CA GLY A 125 9.85 1.45 -7.24
C GLY A 125 9.73 -0.02 -6.83
N ARG A 126 8.95 -0.29 -5.80
CA ARG A 126 8.71 -1.64 -5.26
C ARG A 126 7.56 -2.39 -5.93
N GLY A 127 6.80 -1.76 -6.83
CA GLY A 127 5.63 -2.37 -7.47
C GLY A 127 4.42 -2.50 -6.55
N TYR A 128 4.31 -1.67 -5.51
CA TYR A 128 3.17 -1.70 -4.58
C TYR A 128 1.89 -1.13 -5.17
N SER A 129 0.75 -1.48 -4.58
CA SER A 129 -0.58 -1.08 -5.04
C SER A 129 -0.95 0.38 -4.79
N GLU A 130 -0.14 1.15 -4.06
CA GLU A 130 -0.45 2.51 -3.64
C GLU A 130 -0.71 3.49 -4.79
N PRO A 131 0.05 3.50 -5.90
CA PRO A 131 -0.26 4.40 -7.01
C PRO A 131 -1.65 4.18 -7.59
N LEU A 132 -2.03 2.92 -7.84
CA LEU A 132 -3.37 2.56 -8.32
C LEU A 132 -4.43 2.82 -7.23
N GLY A 133 -4.17 2.44 -5.99
CA GLY A 133 -5.06 2.68 -4.87
C GLY A 133 -5.34 4.18 -4.65
N THR A 134 -4.31 5.03 -4.80
CA THR A 134 -4.47 6.49 -4.70
C THR A 134 -5.28 7.06 -5.85
N LEU A 135 -5.08 6.55 -7.08
CA LEU A 135 -5.89 6.94 -8.23
C LEU A 135 -7.37 6.58 -8.00
N LEU A 136 -7.64 5.33 -7.60
CA LEU A 136 -9.00 4.86 -7.31
C LEU A 136 -9.63 5.62 -6.15
N GLY A 137 -8.88 5.92 -5.09
CA GLY A 137 -9.32 6.78 -3.99
C GLY A 137 -9.70 8.18 -4.47
N GLY A 138 -8.91 8.75 -5.37
CA GLY A 138 -9.23 10.03 -6.02
C GLY A 138 -10.52 9.96 -6.84
N VAL A 139 -10.72 8.93 -7.66
CA VAL A 139 -11.96 8.72 -8.42
C VAL A 139 -13.14 8.53 -7.48
N MET A 140 -13.00 7.69 -6.45
CA MET A 140 -14.04 7.44 -5.45
C MET A 140 -14.50 8.73 -4.78
N LEU A 141 -13.57 9.53 -4.26
CA LEU A 141 -13.88 10.69 -3.43
C LEU A 141 -14.24 11.94 -4.23
N LEU A 142 -13.66 12.14 -5.41
CA LEU A 142 -13.80 13.38 -6.16
C LEU A 142 -14.84 13.32 -7.28
N THR A 143 -15.26 12.14 -7.75
CA THR A 143 -16.29 12.04 -8.81
C THR A 143 -17.59 12.78 -8.45
N PRO A 144 -18.15 12.65 -7.24
CA PRO A 144 -19.37 13.39 -6.87
C PRO A 144 -19.20 14.91 -6.86
N LEU A 145 -17.94 15.38 -6.72
CA LEU A 145 -17.59 16.81 -6.65
C LEU A 145 -17.16 17.38 -7.99
N HIS A 146 -17.11 16.55 -9.04
CA HIS A 146 -16.72 17.01 -10.38
C HIS A 146 -17.72 18.08 -10.88
N PRO A 147 -17.27 19.26 -11.38
CA PRO A 147 -18.16 20.38 -11.71
C PRO A 147 -19.30 20.03 -12.66
N ALA A 148 -19.05 19.13 -13.64
CA ALA A 148 -20.08 18.70 -14.58
C ALA A 148 -21.21 17.88 -13.94
N LEU A 149 -20.97 17.22 -12.80
CA LEU A 149 -21.94 16.41 -12.06
C LEU A 149 -22.51 17.21 -10.88
N PHE A 150 -21.64 17.79 -10.07
CA PHE A 150 -21.98 18.48 -8.83
C PHE A 150 -22.99 19.63 -9.03
N GLY A 151 -22.75 20.50 -10.03
CA GLY A 151 -23.69 21.60 -10.34
C GLY A 151 -25.08 21.12 -10.74
N ARG A 152 -25.20 19.94 -11.38
CA ARG A 152 -26.49 19.32 -11.74
C ARG A 152 -27.15 18.67 -10.53
N ILE A 153 -26.39 18.07 -9.65
CA ILE A 153 -26.88 17.44 -8.41
C ILE A 153 -27.45 18.51 -7.48
N ARG A 154 -26.76 19.67 -7.34
CA ARG A 154 -27.10 20.74 -6.38
C ARG A 154 -28.04 21.83 -6.92
N SER A 155 -28.44 21.78 -8.17
CA SER A 155 -29.24 22.87 -8.80
C SER A 155 -30.63 23.10 -8.19
N GLY A 156 -31.03 22.39 -7.17
CA GLY A 156 -32.16 22.69 -6.28
C GLY A 156 -33.56 22.76 -6.91
N LYS A 157 -33.70 22.64 -8.23
CA LYS A 157 -34.96 22.60 -8.96
C LYS A 157 -35.54 21.18 -9.01
N PRO A 158 -36.85 21.04 -9.12
CA PRO A 158 -37.50 19.73 -9.15
C PRO A 158 -36.78 18.84 -10.18
N ARG A 159 -36.39 17.67 -9.76
CA ARG A 159 -35.39 16.79 -10.33
C ARG A 159 -35.65 16.52 -11.78
N THR A 160 -34.93 17.23 -12.60
CA THR A 160 -34.88 16.97 -14.02
C THR A 160 -34.22 15.59 -14.26
N GLY A 161 -34.61 14.92 -15.34
CA GLY A 161 -33.92 13.66 -15.73
C GLY A 161 -32.41 13.79 -15.83
N ALA A 162 -31.89 14.99 -16.14
CA ALA A 162 -30.46 15.29 -16.17
C ALA A 162 -29.79 15.27 -14.77
N ALA A 163 -30.48 15.75 -13.73
CA ALA A 163 -29.97 15.68 -12.36
C ALA A 163 -29.93 14.22 -11.85
N MET A 164 -31.00 13.46 -12.12
CA MET A 164 -31.05 12.03 -11.76
C MET A 164 -29.96 11.23 -12.49
N LEU A 165 -29.75 11.50 -13.79
CA LEU A 165 -28.65 10.87 -14.53
C LEU A 165 -27.29 11.23 -13.94
N ALA A 166 -27.05 12.48 -13.58
CA ALA A 166 -25.80 12.90 -12.93
C ALA A 166 -25.58 12.19 -11.59
N ILE A 167 -26.62 12.00 -10.79
CA ILE A 167 -26.54 11.23 -9.53
C ILE A 167 -26.18 9.77 -9.82
N ILE A 168 -26.90 9.13 -10.75
CA ILE A 168 -26.64 7.73 -11.11
C ILE A 168 -25.18 7.57 -11.58
N VAL A 169 -24.71 8.44 -12.47
CA VAL A 169 -23.33 8.40 -12.98
C VAL A 169 -22.32 8.61 -11.85
N ALA A 170 -22.53 9.62 -11.00
CA ALA A 170 -21.63 9.90 -9.88
C ALA A 170 -21.56 8.72 -8.90
N VAL A 171 -22.70 8.17 -8.50
CA VAL A 171 -22.79 7.03 -7.57
C VAL A 171 -22.16 5.79 -8.21
N SER A 172 -22.49 5.50 -9.48
CA SER A 172 -21.96 4.30 -10.15
C SER A 172 -20.45 4.33 -10.30
N ILE A 173 -19.87 5.42 -10.81
CA ILE A 173 -18.41 5.55 -11.01
C ILE A 173 -17.68 5.52 -9.66
N SER A 174 -18.17 6.30 -8.69
CA SER A 174 -17.55 6.39 -7.37
C SER A 174 -17.61 5.04 -6.63
N THR A 175 -18.74 4.32 -6.72
CA THR A 175 -18.88 2.98 -6.11
C THR A 175 -18.03 1.94 -6.80
N ALA A 176 -17.95 1.97 -8.14
CA ALA A 176 -17.07 1.08 -8.88
C ALA A 176 -15.60 1.30 -8.51
N ALA A 177 -15.17 2.58 -8.35
CA ALA A 177 -13.83 2.91 -7.88
C ALA A 177 -13.60 2.44 -6.44
N ALA A 178 -14.58 2.55 -5.56
CA ALA A 178 -14.50 2.02 -4.20
C ALA A 178 -14.35 0.50 -4.19
N ALA A 179 -15.14 -0.22 -4.99
CA ALA A 179 -15.05 -1.67 -5.11
C ALA A 179 -13.69 -2.12 -5.66
N ALA A 180 -13.19 -1.43 -6.70
CA ALA A 180 -11.88 -1.67 -7.26
C ALA A 180 -10.75 -1.39 -6.25
N LEU A 181 -10.85 -0.29 -5.47
CA LEU A 181 -9.90 0.04 -4.41
C LEU A 181 -9.85 -1.06 -3.33
N LEU A 182 -11.01 -1.53 -2.89
CA LEU A 182 -11.10 -2.63 -1.93
C LEU A 182 -10.47 -3.90 -2.48
N ALA A 183 -10.78 -4.27 -3.75
CA ALA A 183 -10.19 -5.43 -4.41
C ALA A 183 -8.66 -5.33 -4.52
N VAL A 184 -8.14 -4.17 -4.94
CA VAL A 184 -6.68 -3.88 -5.02
C VAL A 184 -5.99 -4.00 -3.67
N LYS A 185 -6.72 -3.76 -2.57
CA LYS A 185 -6.22 -3.89 -1.20
C LYS A 185 -6.53 -5.26 -0.57
N GLY A 186 -7.00 -6.23 -1.35
CA GLY A 186 -7.34 -7.56 -0.87
C GLY A 186 -8.55 -7.59 0.08
N LEU A 187 -9.40 -6.57 0.02
CA LEU A 187 -10.60 -6.45 0.85
C LEU A 187 -11.86 -6.83 0.06
N ASN A 188 -12.91 -7.20 0.76
CA ASN A 188 -14.17 -7.58 0.12
C ASN A 188 -14.80 -6.40 -0.63
N PRO A 189 -14.93 -6.45 -1.98
CA PRO A 189 -15.47 -5.37 -2.80
C PRO A 189 -16.93 -5.00 -2.47
N TRP A 190 -17.70 -5.93 -1.89
CA TRP A 190 -19.10 -5.68 -1.51
C TRP A 190 -19.25 -4.59 -0.44
N TRP A 191 -18.22 -4.28 0.34
CA TRP A 191 -18.24 -3.15 1.27
C TRP A 191 -18.42 -1.81 0.55
N ALA A 192 -18.14 -1.71 -0.74
CA ALA A 192 -18.45 -0.54 -1.56
C ALA A 192 -19.96 -0.20 -1.60
N MET A 193 -20.84 -1.17 -1.31
CA MET A 193 -22.27 -0.89 -1.18
C MET A 193 -22.58 0.06 -0.04
N GLY A 194 -21.84 0.01 1.08
CA GLY A 194 -21.95 1.00 2.15
C GLY A 194 -21.59 2.40 1.67
N TRP A 195 -20.56 2.50 0.83
CA TRP A 195 -20.20 3.77 0.18
C TRP A 195 -21.28 4.27 -0.78
N ALA A 196 -21.88 3.38 -1.58
CA ALA A 196 -23.00 3.73 -2.46
C ALA A 196 -24.19 4.28 -1.67
N MET A 197 -24.56 3.64 -0.56
CA MET A 197 -25.64 4.10 0.31
C MET A 197 -25.35 5.48 0.92
N TYR A 198 -24.12 5.71 1.36
CA TYR A 198 -23.67 7.02 1.84
C TYR A 198 -23.81 8.09 0.74
N LEU A 199 -23.35 7.81 -0.48
CA LEU A 199 -23.45 8.76 -1.59
C LEU A 199 -24.90 9.06 -2.00
N ILE A 200 -25.77 8.06 -2.01
CA ILE A 200 -27.19 8.26 -2.26
C ILE A 200 -27.79 9.21 -1.22
N GLY A 201 -27.48 9.00 0.07
CA GLY A 201 -27.89 9.91 1.13
C GLY A 201 -27.30 11.32 0.97
N TRP A 202 -26.04 11.41 0.58
CA TRP A 202 -25.34 12.68 0.37
C TRP A 202 -25.88 13.46 -0.83
N CYS A 203 -26.21 12.79 -1.94
CA CYS A 203 -26.85 13.41 -3.11
C CYS A 203 -28.31 13.84 -2.84
N ASP A 204 -28.88 13.40 -1.75
CA ASP A 204 -30.27 13.65 -1.36
C ASP A 204 -31.26 13.47 -2.54
N PRO A 205 -31.38 12.26 -3.13
CA PRO A 205 -32.22 12.04 -4.30
C PRO A 205 -33.71 12.24 -4.03
N ILE A 206 -34.16 12.31 -2.79
CA ILE A 206 -35.57 12.46 -2.42
C ILE A 206 -35.91 13.89 -1.96
N GLY A 207 -34.95 14.79 -1.72
CA GLY A 207 -35.17 16.20 -1.36
C GLY A 207 -35.58 16.39 0.10
N PHE A 208 -35.17 15.54 1.00
CA PHE A 208 -35.52 15.65 2.42
C PHE A 208 -34.74 16.72 3.20
N GLY A 209 -33.70 17.32 2.60
CA GLY A 209 -32.88 18.33 3.27
C GLY A 209 -32.51 19.49 2.38
N GLU A 210 -32.86 20.72 2.77
CA GLU A 210 -32.09 21.87 2.31
C GLU A 210 -30.75 21.85 3.04
N TRP A 211 -29.73 21.36 2.39
CA TRP A 211 -28.36 21.51 2.87
C TRP A 211 -27.99 22.99 2.81
N LYS A 212 -28.24 23.70 3.90
CA LYS A 212 -27.66 25.02 4.09
C LYS A 212 -26.17 24.82 4.28
N ALA A 213 -25.38 25.33 3.36
CA ALA A 213 -23.96 25.55 3.61
C ALA A 213 -23.88 26.37 4.90
N SER A 214 -23.65 25.71 6.03
CA SER A 214 -23.48 26.40 7.30
C SER A 214 -22.19 27.20 7.19
N ASP A 215 -22.17 28.43 7.67
CA ASP A 215 -20.97 29.25 7.82
C ASP A 215 -19.98 28.52 8.76
N ALA A 216 -19.26 27.55 8.20
CA ALA A 216 -18.29 26.77 8.95
C ALA A 216 -17.06 27.64 9.22
N THR A 217 -16.86 27.96 10.48
CA THR A 217 -15.62 28.57 10.92
C THR A 217 -14.48 27.53 10.79
N ARG A 218 -13.23 27.98 10.67
CA ARG A 218 -12.05 27.11 10.67
C ARG A 218 -12.02 26.15 11.88
N ARG A 219 -12.45 26.64 13.06
CA ARG A 219 -12.56 25.80 14.27
C ARG A 219 -13.64 24.74 14.12
N GLY A 220 -14.78 25.10 13.54
CA GLY A 220 -15.86 24.15 13.25
C GLY A 220 -15.41 23.06 12.26
N ALA A 221 -14.68 23.42 11.20
CA ALA A 221 -14.15 22.45 10.23
C ALA A 221 -13.17 21.47 10.87
N VAL A 222 -12.25 21.94 11.69
CA VAL A 222 -11.32 21.07 12.46
C VAL A 222 -12.10 20.19 13.43
N GLY A 223 -13.11 20.74 14.13
CA GLY A 223 -13.97 19.97 15.02
C GLY A 223 -14.71 18.84 14.30
N TRP A 224 -15.27 19.11 13.13
CA TRP A 224 -15.93 18.09 12.29
C TRP A 224 -14.97 17.01 11.81
N PHE A 225 -13.77 17.39 11.37
CA PHE A 225 -12.72 16.44 10.98
C PHE A 225 -12.35 15.50 12.13
N VAL A 226 -12.08 16.08 13.32
CA VAL A 226 -11.72 15.30 14.51
C VAL A 226 -12.88 14.39 14.94
N LEU A 227 -14.09 14.90 14.95
CA LEU A 227 -15.28 14.11 15.30
C LEU A 227 -15.44 12.93 14.32
N ALA A 228 -15.34 13.19 13.03
CA ALA A 228 -15.43 12.14 12.01
C ALA A 228 -14.29 11.11 12.16
N MET A 229 -13.08 11.54 12.49
CA MET A 229 -11.94 10.66 12.77
C MET A 229 -12.23 9.74 13.97
N VAL A 230 -12.81 10.28 15.04
CA VAL A 230 -13.23 9.46 16.20
C VAL A 230 -14.28 8.42 15.80
N PHE A 231 -15.23 8.79 14.94
CA PHE A 231 -16.19 7.82 14.38
C PHE A 231 -15.54 6.77 13.51
N GLY A 232 -14.52 7.12 12.73
CA GLY A 232 -13.72 6.17 11.95
C GLY A 232 -12.98 5.16 12.82
N LEU A 233 -12.38 5.63 13.92
CA LEU A 233 -11.75 4.77 14.91
C LEU A 233 -12.75 3.83 15.59
N ALA A 234 -13.92 4.34 15.96
CA ALA A 234 -15.00 3.53 16.54
C ALA A 234 -15.49 2.47 15.53
N ALA A 235 -15.67 2.85 14.27
CA ALA A 235 -16.04 1.92 13.20
C ALA A 235 -14.99 0.81 13.00
N ALA A 236 -13.70 1.13 13.06
CA ALA A 236 -12.63 0.14 13.00
C ALA A 236 -12.71 -0.87 14.15
N GLY A 237 -12.99 -0.39 15.37
CA GLY A 237 -13.24 -1.26 16.52
C GLY A 237 -14.42 -2.19 16.32
N LEU A 238 -15.55 -1.66 15.80
CA LEU A 238 -16.75 -2.46 15.49
C LEU A 238 -16.52 -3.46 14.35
N LEU A 239 -15.64 -3.16 13.38
CA LEU A 239 -15.25 -4.07 12.30
C LEU A 239 -14.25 -5.15 12.77
N GLY A 240 -13.89 -5.16 14.04
CA GLY A 240 -13.07 -6.20 14.63
C GLY A 240 -11.56 -6.07 14.38
N VAL A 241 -11.06 -4.87 14.04
CA VAL A 241 -9.61 -4.65 13.83
C VAL A 241 -8.80 -5.13 15.03
N GLY A 242 -9.25 -4.84 16.26
CA GLY A 242 -8.61 -5.32 17.48
C GLY A 242 -8.64 -6.83 17.63
N SER A 243 -9.77 -7.46 17.35
CA SER A 243 -9.93 -8.93 17.47
C SER A 243 -9.02 -9.67 16.47
N VAL A 244 -8.85 -9.13 15.26
CA VAL A 244 -7.92 -9.69 14.27
C VAL A 244 -6.47 -9.59 14.76
N SER A 245 -6.09 -8.43 15.34
CA SER A 245 -4.76 -8.26 15.91
C SER A 245 -4.50 -9.23 17.07
N GLU A 246 -5.43 -9.35 17.99
CA GLU A 246 -5.33 -10.27 19.13
C GLU A 246 -5.29 -11.74 18.70
N ALA A 247 -6.13 -12.15 17.73
CA ALA A 247 -6.16 -13.51 17.22
C ALA A 247 -4.84 -13.93 16.52
N ARG A 248 -4.06 -12.96 16.05
CA ARG A 248 -2.74 -13.16 15.43
C ARG A 248 -1.58 -12.98 16.42
N GLY A 249 -1.86 -12.91 17.72
CA GLY A 249 -0.84 -12.73 18.76
C GLY A 249 -0.23 -11.34 18.79
N GLY A 250 -0.86 -10.37 18.11
CA GLY A 250 -0.36 -8.99 18.08
C GLY A 250 -0.38 -8.30 19.44
N TRP A 251 0.50 -7.33 19.62
CA TRP A 251 0.51 -6.49 20.81
C TRP A 251 -0.78 -5.67 20.91
N TRP A 252 -0.95 -5.02 22.06
CA TRP A 252 -2.07 -4.13 22.26
C TRP A 252 -2.04 -2.94 21.30
N TRP A 253 -2.77 -3.02 20.21
CA TRP A 253 -2.72 -2.11 19.07
C TRP A 253 -3.06 -0.64 19.40
N TRP A 254 -3.88 -0.40 20.43
CA TRP A 254 -4.20 0.95 20.90
C TRP A 254 -2.95 1.76 21.27
N SER A 255 -1.87 1.12 21.70
CA SER A 255 -0.62 1.80 22.07
C SER A 255 0.05 2.49 20.89
N PHE A 256 -0.18 1.99 19.68
CA PHE A 256 0.36 2.55 18.44
C PHE A 256 -0.52 3.63 17.81
N LEU A 257 -1.79 3.74 18.22
CA LEU A 257 -2.77 4.58 17.54
C LEU A 257 -2.38 6.05 17.38
N PRO A 258 -1.84 6.76 18.40
CA PRO A 258 -1.42 8.15 18.24
C PRO A 258 -0.33 8.32 17.17
N PHE A 259 0.59 7.37 17.10
CA PHE A 259 1.68 7.37 16.12
C PHE A 259 1.20 7.01 14.72
N ALA A 260 0.25 6.08 14.61
CA ALA A 260 -0.38 5.74 13.35
C ALA A 260 -1.19 6.93 12.76
N VAL A 261 -1.89 7.69 13.61
CA VAL A 261 -2.53 8.96 13.19
C VAL A 261 -1.48 9.97 12.70
N PHE A 262 -0.38 10.11 13.43
CA PHE A 262 0.70 10.99 13.04
C PHE A 262 1.36 10.52 11.73
N ASP A 263 1.55 9.25 11.54
CA ASP A 263 2.12 8.68 10.33
C ASP A 263 1.20 8.92 9.12
N VAL A 264 -0.03 8.45 9.17
CA VAL A 264 -1.01 8.60 8.09
C VAL A 264 -1.27 10.07 7.74
N LEU A 265 -1.65 10.89 8.71
CA LEU A 265 -2.03 12.28 8.47
C LEU A 265 -0.83 13.22 8.42
N GLY A 266 0.07 13.14 9.40
CA GLY A 266 1.20 14.06 9.56
C GLY A 266 2.28 13.80 8.52
N LEU A 267 2.82 12.59 8.48
CA LEU A 267 3.95 12.28 7.60
C LEU A 267 3.51 12.11 6.15
N TYR A 268 2.52 11.25 5.86
CA TYR A 268 2.16 10.97 4.47
C TYR A 268 1.30 12.05 3.82
N LEU A 269 0.25 12.56 4.46
CA LEU A 269 -0.62 13.55 3.81
C LEU A 269 -0.10 14.98 3.93
N LEU A 270 0.39 15.40 5.11
CA LEU A 270 0.80 16.80 5.28
C LEU A 270 2.25 17.04 4.88
N VAL A 271 3.19 16.25 5.39
CA VAL A 271 4.62 16.46 5.15
C VAL A 271 5.01 15.90 3.79
N GLY A 272 4.81 14.61 3.54
CA GLY A 272 5.22 13.93 2.32
C GLY A 272 4.64 14.53 1.04
N ALA A 273 3.42 15.04 1.11
CA ALA A 273 2.79 15.78 0.00
C ALA A 273 3.14 17.27 -0.05
N GLY A 274 3.89 17.79 0.92
CA GLY A 274 4.19 19.23 1.01
C GLY A 274 2.97 20.10 1.27
N LEU A 275 1.84 19.52 1.73
CA LEU A 275 0.58 20.25 1.92
C LEU A 275 0.63 21.27 3.06
N TRP A 276 1.59 21.15 3.98
CA TRP A 276 1.86 22.18 4.98
C TRP A 276 2.17 23.56 4.37
N ALA A 277 2.66 23.62 3.13
CA ALA A 277 2.89 24.87 2.39
C ALA A 277 1.63 25.73 2.26
N PHE A 278 0.46 25.11 2.27
CA PHE A 278 -0.84 25.77 2.16
C PHE A 278 -1.43 26.20 3.52
N LEU A 279 -0.90 25.72 4.63
CA LEU A 279 -1.39 26.03 5.98
C LEU A 279 -0.98 27.43 6.41
N GLY A 280 -1.47 28.46 5.74
CA GLY A 280 -1.24 29.87 6.06
C GLY A 280 -2.43 30.52 6.80
N LYS A 281 -2.19 31.63 7.54
CA LYS A 281 -3.26 32.30 8.33
C LYS A 281 -4.40 32.84 7.45
N ASP A 282 -4.13 33.17 6.20
CA ASP A 282 -5.08 33.87 5.32
C ASP A 282 -5.62 32.97 4.18
N ALA A 283 -5.25 31.69 4.17
CA ALA A 283 -5.37 30.87 2.98
C ALA A 283 -6.68 30.05 2.88
N MET A 284 -7.54 30.00 3.90
CA MET A 284 -8.66 29.07 3.91
C MET A 284 -10.01 29.76 4.11
N ALA A 285 -10.79 29.83 3.05
CA ALA A 285 -12.17 30.32 3.05
C ALA A 285 -13.15 29.13 3.12
N PHE A 286 -13.29 28.51 4.29
CA PHE A 286 -14.15 27.34 4.50
C PHE A 286 -15.63 27.56 4.13
N ASN A 287 -16.07 28.81 4.08
CA ASN A 287 -17.48 29.17 3.91
C ASN A 287 -17.95 29.15 2.44
N LYS A 288 -17.06 28.98 1.46
CA LYS A 288 -17.39 29.15 0.05
C LYS A 288 -17.21 27.88 -0.81
N ALA A 289 -16.65 26.82 -0.24
CA ALA A 289 -16.42 25.60 -1.00
C ALA A 289 -17.54 24.59 -0.76
N GLU A 290 -18.53 24.58 -1.63
CA GLU A 290 -19.60 23.59 -1.61
C GLU A 290 -19.01 22.16 -1.70
N GLY A 291 -19.47 21.25 -0.85
CA GLY A 291 -18.99 19.87 -0.75
C GLY A 291 -17.67 19.70 0.02
N ALA A 292 -16.98 20.78 0.38
CA ALA A 292 -15.69 20.68 1.08
C ALA A 292 -15.83 20.17 2.51
N MET A 293 -16.90 20.54 3.20
CA MET A 293 -17.15 20.09 4.58
C MET A 293 -17.49 18.60 4.63
N GLU A 294 -18.29 18.14 3.70
CA GLU A 294 -18.64 16.73 3.55
C GLU A 294 -17.39 15.89 3.22
N LEU A 295 -16.60 16.34 2.25
CA LEU A 295 -15.34 15.66 1.91
C LEU A 295 -14.37 15.67 3.10
N LEU A 296 -14.28 16.77 3.83
CA LEU A 296 -13.45 16.89 5.02
C LEU A 296 -13.86 15.88 6.11
N ALA A 297 -15.16 15.72 6.32
CA ALA A 297 -15.68 14.71 7.26
C ALA A 297 -15.38 13.28 6.79
N VAL A 298 -15.55 12.98 5.50
CA VAL A 298 -15.19 11.69 4.93
C VAL A 298 -13.69 11.43 5.08
N CYS A 299 -12.84 12.41 4.77
CA CYS A 299 -11.40 12.28 4.97
C CYS A 299 -11.05 12.05 6.45
N GLY A 300 -11.69 12.76 7.38
CA GLY A 300 -11.51 12.51 8.81
C GLY A 300 -11.87 11.09 9.20
N PHE A 301 -13.04 10.60 8.78
CA PHE A 301 -13.47 9.22 9.03
C PHE A 301 -12.48 8.19 8.49
N LEU A 302 -12.02 8.36 7.25
CA LEU A 302 -11.06 7.45 6.62
C LEU A 302 -9.67 7.54 7.27
N VAL A 303 -9.21 8.72 7.71
CA VAL A 303 -7.97 8.84 8.51
C VAL A 303 -8.09 8.02 9.79
N GLY A 304 -9.22 8.11 10.49
CA GLY A 304 -9.45 7.29 11.69
C GLY A 304 -9.40 5.80 11.40
N LEU A 305 -10.12 5.35 10.38
CA LEU A 305 -10.16 3.94 9.96
C LEU A 305 -8.76 3.42 9.56
N LEU A 306 -8.06 4.15 8.71
CA LEU A 306 -6.72 3.78 8.22
C LEU A 306 -5.68 3.81 9.34
N SER A 307 -5.77 4.77 10.27
CA SER A 307 -4.87 4.81 11.42
C SER A 307 -5.06 3.62 12.35
N ALA A 308 -6.31 3.18 12.57
CA ALA A 308 -6.58 1.95 13.32
C ALA A 308 -6.02 0.72 12.61
N TYR A 309 -6.17 0.64 11.29
CA TYR A 309 -5.60 -0.43 10.48
C TYR A 309 -4.07 -0.47 10.59
N VAL A 310 -3.39 0.67 10.40
CA VAL A 310 -1.92 0.77 10.53
C VAL A 310 -1.45 0.40 11.93
N ALA A 311 -2.16 0.86 12.97
CA ALA A 311 -1.82 0.51 14.35
C ALA A 311 -1.95 -1.00 14.61
N ALA A 312 -2.96 -1.65 14.03
CA ALA A 312 -3.13 -3.10 14.12
C ALA A 312 -2.05 -3.87 13.34
N LEU A 313 -1.66 -3.41 12.16
CA LEU A 313 -0.53 -3.96 11.42
C LEU A 313 0.75 -3.90 12.24
N TRP A 314 1.07 -2.73 12.81
CA TRP A 314 2.26 -2.60 13.67
C TRP A 314 2.22 -3.51 14.88
N ALA A 315 1.07 -3.72 15.48
CA ALA A 315 0.93 -4.64 16.61
C ALA A 315 1.21 -6.10 16.20
N VAL A 316 0.74 -6.52 15.03
CA VAL A 316 0.94 -7.88 14.52
C VAL A 316 2.37 -8.07 14.02
N GLU A 317 2.82 -7.23 13.10
CA GLU A 317 4.13 -7.35 12.46
C GLU A 317 5.27 -7.11 13.45
N GLY A 318 5.12 -6.13 14.35
CA GLY A 318 6.13 -5.88 15.38
C GLY A 318 6.32 -7.03 16.35
N GLN A 319 5.24 -7.73 16.69
CA GLN A 319 5.30 -8.94 17.49
C GLN A 319 5.92 -10.11 16.70
N ALA A 320 5.52 -10.24 15.44
CA ALA A 320 6.00 -11.28 14.56
C ALA A 320 7.51 -11.20 14.29
N TRP A 321 8.04 -9.98 14.23
CA TRP A 321 9.47 -9.73 13.96
C TRP A 321 10.28 -9.55 15.23
N ASP A 322 9.72 -9.87 16.37
CA ASP A 322 10.34 -9.67 17.70
C ASP A 322 10.93 -8.25 17.89
N LEU A 323 10.27 -7.26 17.35
CA LEU A 323 10.73 -5.88 17.44
C LEU A 323 10.33 -5.28 18.79
N ALA A 324 11.24 -4.55 19.42
CA ALA A 324 10.86 -3.70 20.55
C ALA A 324 9.80 -2.68 20.10
N TRP A 325 8.85 -2.35 20.97
CA TRP A 325 7.70 -1.47 20.68
C TRP A 325 8.06 -0.20 19.91
N TRP A 326 9.12 0.49 20.31
CA TRP A 326 9.57 1.70 19.65
C TRP A 326 10.26 1.43 18.30
N LYS A 327 10.94 0.27 18.14
CA LYS A 327 11.55 -0.15 16.88
C LYS A 327 10.50 -0.43 15.82
N THR A 328 9.37 -1.00 16.20
CA THR A 328 8.25 -1.30 15.30
C THR A 328 7.85 -0.08 14.49
N MET A 329 7.68 1.08 15.14
CA MET A 329 7.29 2.31 14.45
C MET A 329 8.36 2.85 13.51
N VAL A 330 9.63 2.58 13.77
CA VAL A 330 10.74 3.02 12.91
C VAL A 330 10.91 2.08 11.72
N VAL A 331 10.89 0.78 11.94
CA VAL A 331 11.10 -0.24 10.91
C VAL A 331 9.88 -0.33 9.98
N LEU A 332 8.67 -0.28 10.55
CA LEU A 332 7.41 -0.42 9.82
C LEU A 332 6.72 0.92 9.52
N GLY A 333 7.41 2.04 9.72
CA GLY A 333 6.87 3.40 9.50
C GLY A 333 6.45 3.69 8.06
N ASN A 334 6.74 2.81 7.10
CA ASN A 334 6.24 2.91 5.74
C ASN A 334 4.75 2.51 5.60
N ASN A 335 4.13 1.90 6.61
CA ASN A 335 2.72 1.48 6.56
C ASN A 335 1.73 2.65 6.52
N GLY A 336 2.13 3.85 6.96
CA GLY A 336 1.35 5.08 6.75
C GLY A 336 1.05 5.39 5.28
N ARG A 337 1.78 4.76 4.34
CA ARG A 337 1.53 4.87 2.89
C ARG A 337 0.09 4.51 2.49
N HIS A 338 -0.58 3.64 3.25
CA HIS A 338 -1.99 3.32 3.02
C HIS A 338 -2.90 4.57 3.09
N GLY A 339 -2.48 5.62 3.81
CA GLY A 339 -3.16 6.92 3.84
C GLY A 339 -3.13 7.69 2.53
N MET A 340 -2.24 7.34 1.59
CA MET A 340 -2.10 8.06 0.32
C MET A 340 -3.35 7.98 -0.56
N VAL A 341 -4.25 7.03 -0.34
CA VAL A 341 -5.57 6.99 -1.00
C VAL A 341 -6.37 8.28 -0.82
N LEU A 342 -6.08 9.05 0.23
CA LEU A 342 -6.70 10.33 0.54
C LEU A 342 -5.99 11.53 -0.11
N LEU A 343 -4.81 11.35 -0.69
CA LEU A 343 -4.00 12.44 -1.24
C LEU A 343 -4.73 13.30 -2.27
N PRO A 344 -5.46 12.75 -3.26
CA PRO A 344 -6.20 13.56 -4.22
C PRO A 344 -7.27 14.42 -3.56
N ALA A 345 -7.98 13.87 -2.58
CA ALA A 345 -9.00 14.59 -1.81
C ALA A 345 -8.39 15.71 -0.95
N ALA A 346 -7.25 15.44 -0.31
CA ALA A 346 -6.52 16.43 0.47
C ALA A 346 -6.01 17.61 -0.40
N VAL A 347 -5.46 17.31 -1.58
CA VAL A 347 -5.03 18.33 -2.54
C VAL A 347 -6.24 19.13 -3.04
N TRP A 348 -7.34 18.46 -3.40
CA TRP A 348 -8.57 19.13 -3.83
C TRP A 348 -9.11 20.07 -2.74
N LEU A 349 -9.23 19.59 -1.50
CA LEU A 349 -9.67 20.39 -0.36
C LEU A 349 -8.84 21.66 -0.22
N ILE A 350 -7.52 21.53 -0.25
CA ILE A 350 -6.61 22.65 -0.09
C ILE A 350 -6.75 23.66 -1.23
N VAL A 351 -6.80 23.20 -2.48
CA VAL A 351 -6.96 24.07 -3.65
C VAL A 351 -8.32 24.80 -3.61
N HIS A 352 -9.40 24.11 -3.21
CA HIS A 352 -10.74 24.69 -3.10
C HIS A 352 -10.86 25.67 -1.94
N LEU A 353 -10.29 25.34 -0.79
CA LEU A 353 -10.32 26.19 0.39
C LEU A 353 -9.42 27.43 0.27
N GLN A 354 -8.47 27.42 -0.64
CA GLN A 354 -7.61 28.58 -0.92
C GLN A 354 -8.37 29.73 -1.60
N GLY A 355 -9.54 29.45 -2.15
CA GLY A 355 -10.38 30.45 -2.81
C GLY A 355 -9.68 31.02 -4.04
N GLU A 356 -9.83 32.33 -4.30
CA GLU A 356 -9.24 33.02 -5.47
C GLU A 356 -7.74 33.34 -5.32
N ALA A 357 -7.16 33.03 -4.16
CA ALA A 357 -5.74 33.29 -3.93
C ALA A 357 -4.87 32.44 -4.88
N PRO A 358 -3.78 33.00 -5.40
CA PRO A 358 -2.85 32.24 -6.23
C PRO A 358 -2.17 31.13 -5.40
N LEU A 359 -1.76 30.05 -6.09
CA LEU A 359 -1.00 28.98 -5.45
C LEU A 359 0.26 29.52 -4.75
N PRO A 360 0.56 29.08 -3.51
CA PRO A 360 1.71 29.55 -2.74
C PRO A 360 3.02 28.94 -3.25
N THR A 361 3.39 29.24 -4.49
CA THR A 361 4.49 28.61 -5.23
C THR A 361 5.84 28.70 -4.50
N ASP A 362 6.12 29.81 -3.79
CA ASP A 362 7.36 29.95 -3.04
C ASP A 362 7.40 29.04 -1.81
N ARG A 363 6.25 28.80 -1.18
CA ARG A 363 6.14 27.84 -0.06
C ARG A 363 6.21 26.41 -0.56
N LEU A 364 5.55 26.10 -1.69
CA LEU A 364 5.66 24.80 -2.35
C LEU A 364 7.10 24.51 -2.77
N GLN A 365 7.80 25.48 -3.32
CA GLN A 365 9.22 25.34 -3.64
C GLN A 365 10.05 24.97 -2.41
N ARG A 366 9.83 25.63 -1.27
CA ARG A 366 10.52 25.31 0.00
C ARG A 366 10.17 23.91 0.48
N ALA A 367 8.89 23.53 0.37
CA ALA A 367 8.46 22.18 0.72
C ALA A 367 9.17 21.11 -0.12
N PHE A 368 9.23 21.30 -1.43
CA PHE A 368 9.91 20.34 -2.32
C PHE A 368 11.43 20.29 -2.08
N VAL A 369 12.07 21.43 -1.80
CA VAL A 369 13.49 21.43 -1.40
C VAL A 369 13.72 20.65 -0.13
N LEU A 370 12.85 20.79 0.87
CA LEU A 370 12.96 20.05 2.14
C LEU A 370 12.65 18.56 1.98
N LEU A 371 11.75 18.20 1.05
CA LEU A 371 11.41 16.81 0.76
C LEU A 371 12.41 16.10 -0.15
N LEU A 372 13.21 16.86 -0.92
CA LEU A 372 14.09 16.28 -1.93
C LEU A 372 15.05 15.21 -1.39
N PRO A 373 15.72 15.37 -0.23
CA PRO A 373 16.58 14.31 0.32
C PRO A 373 15.80 13.02 0.60
N LEU A 374 14.59 13.12 1.15
CA LEU A 374 13.74 11.97 1.44
C LEU A 374 13.19 11.33 0.17
N ALA A 375 12.85 12.14 -0.84
CA ALA A 375 12.43 11.67 -2.16
C ALA A 375 13.57 10.95 -2.89
N LEU A 376 14.80 11.47 -2.82
CA LEU A 376 15.99 10.81 -3.36
C LEU A 376 16.25 9.47 -2.66
N LEU A 377 16.17 9.44 -1.34
CA LEU A 377 16.32 8.20 -0.58
C LEU A 377 15.25 7.18 -0.97
N ALA A 378 14.00 7.60 -1.03
CA ALA A 378 12.88 6.70 -1.41
C ALA A 378 12.99 6.18 -2.85
N ALA A 379 13.55 6.98 -3.76
CA ALA A 379 13.75 6.58 -5.16
C ALA A 379 14.97 5.70 -5.36
N ALA A 380 16.06 5.91 -4.63
CA ALA A 380 17.36 5.32 -4.90
C ALA A 380 17.96 4.59 -3.69
N HIS A 381 17.14 3.97 -2.85
CA HIS A 381 17.65 3.19 -1.72
C HIS A 381 18.30 1.87 -2.14
N GLY A 382 18.07 1.40 -3.37
CA GLY A 382 18.81 0.28 -3.97
C GLY A 382 18.65 -1.05 -3.22
N GLN A 383 17.55 -1.20 -2.47
CA GLN A 383 17.36 -2.40 -1.66
C GLN A 383 17.02 -3.61 -2.51
N THR A 384 17.79 -4.66 -2.37
CA THR A 384 17.48 -6.02 -2.82
C THR A 384 16.83 -6.82 -1.68
N LEU A 385 16.21 -7.93 -2.00
CA LEU A 385 15.77 -8.91 -1.01
C LEU A 385 16.93 -9.89 -0.75
N TRP A 386 17.20 -10.20 0.51
CA TRP A 386 18.24 -11.21 0.82
C TRP A 386 17.92 -12.57 0.22
N THR A 387 16.65 -12.85 0.01
CA THR A 387 16.17 -14.09 -0.61
C THR A 387 16.49 -14.17 -2.10
N ASP A 388 16.73 -13.05 -2.80
CA ASP A 388 17.16 -13.07 -4.19
C ASP A 388 18.57 -13.65 -4.27
N ASP A 389 19.50 -13.12 -3.45
CA ASP A 389 20.90 -13.59 -3.39
C ASP A 389 20.96 -15.04 -2.87
N ALA A 390 20.16 -15.39 -1.85
CA ALA A 390 20.12 -16.73 -1.31
C ALA A 390 19.50 -17.76 -2.29
N ALA A 391 18.54 -17.33 -3.11
CA ALA A 391 17.97 -18.19 -4.16
C ALA A 391 18.94 -18.41 -5.32
N GLU A 392 19.69 -17.38 -5.73
CA GLU A 392 20.77 -17.53 -6.72
C GLU A 392 21.84 -18.50 -6.24
N ALA A 393 22.29 -18.36 -4.99
CA ALA A 393 23.23 -19.26 -4.37
C ALA A 393 22.69 -20.70 -4.27
N ALA A 394 21.42 -20.87 -3.89
CA ALA A 394 20.80 -22.18 -3.79
C ALA A 394 20.70 -22.90 -5.17
N LEU A 395 20.43 -22.14 -6.24
CA LEU A 395 20.32 -22.68 -7.60
C LEU A 395 21.61 -23.35 -8.10
N GLU A 396 22.77 -22.91 -7.64
CA GLU A 396 24.06 -23.53 -8.02
C GLU A 396 24.18 -24.99 -7.54
N HIS A 397 23.31 -25.38 -6.59
CA HIS A 397 23.35 -26.69 -5.93
C HIS A 397 22.05 -27.51 -6.12
N LEU A 398 21.08 -27.01 -6.88
CA LEU A 398 19.80 -27.68 -7.16
C LEU A 398 19.81 -28.32 -8.54
N GLU A 399 19.42 -29.61 -8.62
CA GLU A 399 19.20 -30.34 -9.86
C GLU A 399 17.68 -30.50 -10.12
N GLU A 400 17.33 -30.97 -11.32
CA GLU A 400 15.94 -31.22 -11.68
C GLU A 400 15.32 -32.31 -10.77
N GLY A 401 14.27 -31.95 -10.05
CA GLY A 401 13.59 -32.82 -9.10
C GLY A 401 14.01 -32.67 -7.64
N ASP A 402 14.97 -31.78 -7.38
CA ASP A 402 15.37 -31.44 -6.01
C ASP A 402 14.41 -30.43 -5.38
N ASP A 403 14.31 -30.48 -4.06
CA ASP A 403 13.54 -29.55 -3.25
C ASP A 403 14.43 -28.64 -2.42
N LEU A 404 13.91 -27.47 -2.09
CA LEU A 404 14.55 -26.48 -1.21
C LEU A 404 13.82 -26.42 0.14
N LEU A 405 14.58 -26.37 1.23
CA LEU A 405 14.05 -26.15 2.57
C LEU A 405 14.52 -24.80 3.12
N LEU A 406 13.58 -23.92 3.45
CA LEU A 406 13.84 -22.67 4.15
C LEU A 406 13.64 -22.87 5.66
N ILE A 407 14.67 -22.60 6.45
CA ILE A 407 14.55 -22.52 7.91
C ILE A 407 14.39 -21.06 8.32
N HIS A 408 13.25 -20.73 8.86
CA HIS A 408 12.90 -19.36 9.25
C HIS A 408 11.89 -19.37 10.41
N ASP A 409 11.76 -18.22 11.09
CA ASP A 409 10.68 -18.00 12.04
C ASP A 409 9.31 -18.25 11.38
N PRO A 410 8.39 -18.97 12.04
CA PRO A 410 7.14 -19.42 11.42
C PRO A 410 6.25 -18.27 10.93
N THR A 411 6.38 -17.07 11.46
CA THR A 411 5.47 -15.98 11.14
C THR A 411 5.62 -15.43 9.73
N LEU A 412 6.84 -15.46 9.21
CA LEU A 412 7.16 -14.88 7.89
C LEU A 412 7.80 -15.89 6.93
N ALA A 413 8.05 -17.11 7.40
CA ALA A 413 8.76 -18.13 6.61
C ALA A 413 8.15 -18.32 5.21
N VAL A 414 6.84 -18.45 5.11
CA VAL A 414 6.16 -18.64 3.83
C VAL A 414 6.31 -17.43 2.90
N HIS A 415 6.28 -16.20 3.45
CA HIS A 415 6.46 -15.00 2.65
C HIS A 415 7.84 -14.93 2.04
N TRP A 416 8.88 -15.25 2.82
CA TRP A 416 10.25 -15.28 2.33
C TRP A 416 10.47 -16.40 1.32
N LEU A 417 9.86 -17.56 1.53
CA LEU A 417 9.90 -18.65 0.55
C LEU A 417 9.29 -18.24 -0.80
N TYR A 418 8.16 -17.50 -0.79
CA TYR A 418 7.58 -16.98 -2.01
C TYR A 418 8.45 -15.93 -2.72
N THR A 419 9.25 -15.18 -1.98
CA THR A 419 10.14 -14.19 -2.60
C THR A 419 11.31 -14.84 -3.36
N MET A 420 11.66 -16.08 -3.05
CA MET A 420 12.68 -16.85 -3.79
C MET A 420 12.14 -17.38 -5.13
N HIS A 421 10.83 -17.60 -5.24
CA HIS A 421 10.19 -18.20 -6.40
C HIS A 421 10.50 -17.50 -7.75
N PRO A 422 10.47 -16.17 -7.89
CA PRO A 422 10.80 -15.51 -9.15
C PRO A 422 12.20 -15.83 -9.65
N VAL A 423 13.20 -15.87 -8.76
CA VAL A 423 14.58 -16.20 -9.10
C VAL A 423 14.68 -17.65 -9.53
N LEU A 424 14.10 -18.56 -8.76
CA LEU A 424 14.14 -19.99 -9.02
C LEU A 424 13.42 -20.37 -10.33
N SER A 425 12.26 -19.76 -10.63
CA SER A 425 11.47 -20.06 -11.84
C SER A 425 12.05 -19.46 -13.12
N GLU A 426 12.67 -18.27 -13.07
CA GLU A 426 13.29 -17.65 -14.25
C GLU A 426 14.46 -18.48 -14.81
N GLN A 427 15.09 -19.29 -13.98
CA GLN A 427 16.20 -20.15 -14.38
C GLN A 427 15.80 -21.57 -14.79
N GLY A 428 14.50 -21.82 -15.00
CA GLY A 428 14.02 -23.09 -15.53
C GLY A 428 13.75 -24.16 -14.47
N SER A 429 13.62 -23.77 -13.22
CA SER A 429 13.30 -24.66 -12.10
C SER A 429 11.78 -24.85 -11.88
N ASP A 430 11.01 -24.95 -12.96
CA ASP A 430 9.55 -25.07 -12.94
C ASP A 430 9.00 -26.26 -12.14
N GLY A 431 9.84 -27.19 -11.73
CA GLY A 431 9.47 -28.36 -10.93
C GLY A 431 9.95 -28.33 -9.48
N LEU A 432 10.65 -27.25 -9.06
CA LEU A 432 11.15 -27.17 -7.69
C LEU A 432 10.01 -27.02 -6.69
N VAL A 433 10.05 -27.81 -5.62
CA VAL A 433 9.17 -27.71 -4.48
C VAL A 433 9.90 -27.03 -3.32
N GLY A 434 9.33 -25.97 -2.79
CA GLY A 434 9.87 -25.29 -1.61
C GLY A 434 9.13 -25.68 -0.36
N HIS A 435 9.89 -25.94 0.68
CA HIS A 435 9.38 -26.22 2.03
C HIS A 435 9.90 -25.19 3.01
N TRP A 436 9.23 -25.05 4.13
CA TRP A 436 9.76 -24.26 5.23
C TRP A 436 9.55 -24.97 6.56
N ARG A 437 10.43 -24.71 7.52
CA ARG A 437 10.30 -25.18 8.91
C ARG A 437 10.78 -24.09 9.87
N ALA A 438 10.18 -24.10 11.06
CA ALA A 438 10.71 -23.31 12.17
C ALA A 438 11.98 -23.96 12.72
N PRO A 439 12.94 -23.17 13.27
CA PRO A 439 14.21 -23.71 13.78
C PRO A 439 14.06 -24.81 14.83
N ASP A 440 12.98 -24.77 15.62
CA ASP A 440 12.68 -25.67 16.72
C ASP A 440 11.61 -26.73 16.39
N ALA A 441 11.25 -26.90 15.12
CA ALA A 441 10.15 -27.77 14.71
C ALA A 441 10.51 -29.27 14.59
N GLY A 442 11.75 -29.66 14.86
CA GLY A 442 12.22 -31.06 14.73
C GLY A 442 12.38 -31.51 13.28
N TRP A 443 12.63 -30.57 12.37
CA TRP A 443 12.79 -30.80 10.93
C TRP A 443 14.06 -31.63 10.61
N GLU A 444 15.04 -31.61 11.50
CA GLU A 444 16.25 -32.43 11.39
C GLU A 444 15.88 -33.92 11.39
N ASP A 445 14.99 -34.34 12.31
CA ASP A 445 14.51 -35.71 12.36
C ASP A 445 13.65 -36.05 11.12
N GLU A 446 12.83 -35.09 10.62
CA GLU A 446 12.06 -35.30 9.41
C GLU A 446 13.00 -35.54 8.21
N LEU A 447 14.06 -34.75 8.08
CA LEU A 447 15.00 -34.81 6.98
C LEU A 447 15.91 -36.06 7.04
N LEU A 448 16.48 -36.36 8.23
CA LEU A 448 17.43 -37.46 8.40
C LEU A 448 16.76 -38.82 8.47
N ASN A 449 15.56 -38.94 9.02
CA ASN A 449 14.86 -40.18 9.23
C ASN A 449 13.72 -40.46 8.24
N GLY A 450 13.46 -39.55 7.31
CA GLY A 450 12.38 -39.67 6.33
C GLY A 450 11.00 -39.69 6.96
N THR A 451 10.83 -39.09 8.13
CA THR A 451 9.55 -39.05 8.84
C THR A 451 8.62 -38.04 8.16
N VAL A 452 7.68 -38.52 7.35
CA VAL A 452 6.67 -37.65 6.74
C VAL A 452 5.60 -37.32 7.79
N LEU A 453 5.52 -36.04 8.17
CA LEU A 453 4.42 -35.57 9.00
C LEU A 453 3.20 -35.25 8.16
N PRO A 454 1.99 -35.63 8.60
CA PRO A 454 0.76 -35.24 7.90
C PRO A 454 0.70 -33.72 7.73
N ASP A 455 0.35 -33.29 6.53
CA ASP A 455 0.15 -31.87 6.15
C ASP A 455 1.40 -30.99 6.10
N ARG A 456 2.62 -31.56 6.18
CA ARG A 456 3.86 -30.77 6.16
C ARG A 456 4.73 -30.96 4.90
N GLY A 457 4.36 -31.89 4.03
CA GLY A 457 5.15 -32.25 2.85
C GLY A 457 6.38 -33.13 3.20
N ASP A 458 6.79 -33.93 2.23
CA ASP A 458 7.92 -34.83 2.31
C ASP A 458 9.24 -34.04 2.10
N LEU A 459 10.21 -34.21 2.96
CA LEU A 459 11.53 -33.59 2.87
C LEU A 459 12.58 -34.51 2.24
N SER A 460 12.19 -35.68 1.75
CA SER A 460 13.15 -36.68 1.21
C SER A 460 13.88 -36.21 -0.06
N SER A 461 13.31 -35.24 -0.79
CA SER A 461 13.91 -34.63 -2.00
C SER A 461 14.68 -33.36 -1.71
N VAL A 462 14.81 -32.95 -0.45
CA VAL A 462 15.54 -31.72 -0.10
C VAL A 462 17.02 -31.90 -0.31
N ALA A 463 17.57 -31.16 -1.26
CA ALA A 463 19.00 -31.12 -1.58
C ALA A 463 19.70 -29.87 -1.04
N VAL A 464 18.95 -28.78 -0.81
CA VAL A 464 19.47 -27.51 -0.34
C VAL A 464 18.65 -26.99 0.84
N ILE A 465 19.33 -26.50 1.87
CA ILE A 465 18.71 -25.82 2.99
C ILE A 465 19.17 -24.36 2.99
N VAL A 466 18.24 -23.43 2.97
CA VAL A 466 18.50 -22.01 3.18
C VAL A 466 18.14 -21.66 4.61
N VAL A 467 19.11 -21.16 5.35
CA VAL A 467 18.95 -20.72 6.74
C VAL A 467 18.80 -19.19 6.75
N ALA A 468 17.71 -18.73 7.32
CA ALA A 468 17.42 -17.30 7.43
C ALA A 468 18.49 -16.56 8.26
N PRO A 469 18.60 -15.24 8.08
CA PRO A 469 19.61 -14.43 8.78
C PRO A 469 19.64 -14.67 10.30
N ASP A 470 20.85 -14.75 10.84
CA ASP A 470 21.15 -14.85 12.28
C ASP A 470 20.59 -16.10 13.00
N LEU A 471 20.09 -17.08 12.28
CA LEU A 471 19.73 -18.35 12.88
C LEU A 471 20.97 -19.26 13.03
N ASP A 472 21.16 -19.81 14.22
CA ASP A 472 22.21 -20.80 14.50
C ASP A 472 21.68 -22.21 14.24
N VAL A 473 21.87 -22.70 13.02
CA VAL A 473 21.46 -24.02 12.56
C VAL A 473 22.67 -24.82 12.14
N THR A 474 22.82 -26.00 12.69
CA THR A 474 23.86 -26.98 12.30
C THR A 474 23.19 -28.34 12.13
N LEU A 475 23.51 -29.05 11.04
CA LEU A 475 22.97 -30.38 10.76
C LEU A 475 24.12 -31.33 10.41
N GLU A 476 24.16 -32.50 11.05
CA GLU A 476 25.16 -33.53 10.80
C GLU A 476 25.04 -34.02 9.34
N GLY A 477 26.17 -34.08 8.63
CA GLY A 477 26.22 -34.47 7.24
C GLY A 477 25.87 -33.36 6.24
N TRP A 478 25.72 -32.11 6.72
CA TRP A 478 25.51 -30.94 5.87
C TRP A 478 26.59 -29.91 6.12
N VAL A 479 27.05 -29.28 5.06
CA VAL A 479 28.10 -28.27 5.09
C VAL A 479 27.60 -26.94 4.51
N GLU A 480 28.15 -25.87 5.04
CA GLU A 480 27.88 -24.52 4.51
C GLU A 480 28.56 -24.39 3.13
N ALA A 481 27.75 -24.21 2.10
CA ALA A 481 28.22 -24.01 0.73
C ALA A 481 28.40 -22.51 0.45
N GLU A 482 27.43 -21.70 0.85
CA GLU A 482 27.47 -20.26 0.65
C GLU A 482 26.86 -19.49 1.82
N THR A 483 27.27 -18.22 1.94
CA THR A 483 26.78 -17.28 2.97
C THR A 483 26.76 -15.86 2.44
N GLY A 484 25.83 -15.05 2.90
CA GLY A 484 25.76 -13.64 2.52
C GLY A 484 25.03 -12.80 3.58
N GLU A 485 25.09 -11.49 3.41
CA GLU A 485 24.53 -10.52 4.33
C GLU A 485 23.14 -10.05 3.86
N ALA A 486 22.17 -10.12 4.75
CA ALA A 486 20.87 -9.53 4.48
C ALA A 486 20.90 -7.99 4.60
N PRO A 487 20.23 -7.25 3.68
CA PRO A 487 20.14 -5.80 3.80
C PRO A 487 19.55 -5.38 5.15
N TRP A 488 20.07 -4.29 5.72
CA TRP A 488 19.57 -3.75 7.00
C TRP A 488 18.05 -3.57 7.04
N MET A 489 17.42 -3.16 5.93
CA MET A 489 15.97 -2.99 5.85
C MET A 489 15.19 -4.32 5.81
N ASN A 490 15.85 -5.45 5.59
CA ASN A 490 15.27 -6.79 5.73
C ASN A 490 15.60 -7.44 7.10
N GLY A 491 16.04 -6.65 8.06
CA GLY A 491 16.42 -7.11 9.38
C GLY A 491 17.93 -7.16 9.60
N GLY A 492 18.73 -7.22 8.54
CA GLY A 492 20.19 -7.45 8.61
C GLY A 492 20.51 -8.92 8.92
N GLY A 493 21.77 -9.18 9.24
CA GLY A 493 22.24 -10.51 9.63
C GLY A 493 22.76 -11.35 8.46
N THR A 494 23.29 -12.53 8.77
CA THR A 494 23.96 -13.42 7.82
C THR A 494 23.06 -14.62 7.51
N TRP A 495 22.68 -14.78 6.24
CA TRP A 495 22.01 -15.98 5.75
C TRP A 495 23.03 -17.03 5.28
N ARG A 496 22.62 -18.31 5.23
CA ARG A 496 23.49 -19.43 4.83
C ARG A 496 22.76 -20.41 3.92
N VAL A 497 23.50 -21.01 3.00
CA VAL A 497 23.06 -22.14 2.19
C VAL A 497 23.84 -23.38 2.64
N LEU A 498 23.11 -24.43 3.02
CA LEU A 498 23.69 -25.72 3.39
C LEU A 498 23.38 -26.77 2.32
N VAL A 499 24.36 -27.61 2.02
CA VAL A 499 24.24 -28.75 1.09
C VAL A 499 24.69 -30.03 1.79
N ALA A 500 24.18 -31.17 1.37
CA ALA A 500 24.61 -32.44 1.91
C ALA A 500 26.10 -32.65 1.63
N GLU A 501 26.88 -33.10 2.61
CA GLU A 501 28.28 -33.46 2.44
C GLU A 501 28.40 -34.58 1.41
N ALA A 502 29.16 -34.36 0.32
CA ALA A 502 29.35 -35.39 -0.68
C ALA A 502 29.98 -36.60 0.00
N ASN A 503 29.31 -37.74 0.00
CA ASN A 503 29.85 -38.97 0.52
C ASN A 503 31.16 -39.25 -0.27
N PRO A 504 32.33 -39.42 0.41
CA PRO A 504 33.62 -39.57 -0.24
C PRO A 504 33.77 -40.89 -1.03
#